data_c9334813ae1f221bd6390b5c6d15cdf1
#
_entry.id   c9334813ae1f221bd6390b5c6d15cdf1
#
_cell.length_a   1.000
_cell.length_b   1.000
_cell.length_c   1.000
_cell.angle_alpha   90.00
_cell.angle_beta   90.00
_cell.angle_gamma   90.00
#
_symmetry.space_group_name_H-M   'P 1'
#
loop_
_entity.id
_entity.type
_entity.pdbx_description
1 polymer ?
#
loop_
_entity_poly.entity_id
_entity_poly.type
_entity_poly.pdbx_seq_one_letter_code
_entity_poly.pdbx_strand_id
1 'polypeptide(L)'
;MILPVSYTPAWIQQKRKAYPTSDPAIMEKVIYALSMVEQLVQTELRFTFKGGTSLLLILPEPKRFSIDVDIVTAESRERVEAALRAVCENGIFTRFELDEFRSYRPGVPKAHYLLTFFSQLDNKEKVVLLDVLYEEHGYPALVKAPIVNEWIQTDARVAVVPIPSIDSIAGDKLTAYAPHTIGIRFRVEHPNGHVTEKQMYVVTNLPVPGIHSKRSGLTSEPEDDFHF
;
A
#
# COMPACT_ATOMS: atom_id res chain seq x y z
N MET A 1 5.19 -3.30 -19.29
CA MET A 1 3.98 -2.72 -18.68
C MET A 1 3.03 -3.84 -18.27
N ILE A 2 2.21 -3.61 -17.26
CA ILE A 2 1.18 -4.55 -16.82
C ILE A 2 0.17 -4.74 -17.93
N LEU A 3 -0.08 -6.00 -18.30
CA LEU A 3 -0.95 -6.34 -19.42
C LEU A 3 -2.43 -6.32 -19.02
N PRO A 4 -3.36 -5.95 -19.94
CA PRO A 4 -4.80 -5.89 -19.67
C PRO A 4 -5.40 -7.20 -19.14
N VAL A 5 -4.82 -8.34 -19.47
CA VAL A 5 -5.26 -9.64 -18.96
C VAL A 5 -5.22 -9.73 -17.43
N SER A 6 -4.29 -9.01 -16.78
CA SER A 6 -4.15 -9.02 -15.32
C SER A 6 -5.38 -8.49 -14.59
N TYR A 7 -6.18 -7.64 -15.22
CA TYR A 7 -7.39 -7.06 -14.62
C TYR A 7 -8.63 -7.93 -14.82
N THR A 8 -8.53 -9.00 -15.63
CA THR A 8 -9.72 -9.80 -15.99
C THR A 8 -10.17 -10.70 -14.83
N PRO A 9 -11.51 -10.91 -14.69
CA PRO A 9 -12.02 -11.86 -13.70
C PRO A 9 -11.44 -13.26 -13.86
N ALA A 10 -11.20 -13.69 -15.10
CA ALA A 10 -10.59 -15.00 -15.39
C ALA A 10 -9.18 -15.13 -14.79
N TRP A 11 -8.35 -14.09 -14.92
CA TRP A 11 -7.02 -14.05 -14.32
C TRP A 11 -7.08 -14.12 -12.79
N ILE A 12 -7.93 -13.30 -12.18
CA ILE A 12 -8.10 -13.26 -10.72
C ILE A 12 -8.57 -14.62 -10.20
N GLN A 13 -9.53 -15.26 -10.88
CA GLN A 13 -10.00 -16.60 -10.52
C GLN A 13 -8.93 -17.68 -10.71
N GLN A 14 -8.09 -17.56 -11.72
CA GLN A 14 -6.94 -18.45 -11.89
C GLN A 14 -5.96 -18.33 -10.70
N LYS A 15 -5.65 -17.11 -10.28
CA LYS A 15 -4.77 -16.87 -9.12
C LYS A 15 -5.38 -17.35 -7.81
N ARG A 16 -6.69 -17.18 -7.63
CA ARG A 16 -7.42 -17.69 -6.47
C ARG A 16 -7.30 -19.21 -6.31
N LYS A 17 -7.16 -19.99 -7.39
CA LYS A 17 -6.94 -21.44 -7.28
C LYS A 17 -5.68 -21.80 -6.51
N ALA A 18 -4.62 -21.00 -6.67
CA ALA A 18 -3.37 -21.18 -5.91
C ALA A 18 -3.46 -20.62 -4.48
N TYR A 19 -4.38 -19.68 -4.23
CA TYR A 19 -4.57 -18.99 -2.96
C TYR A 19 -6.05 -19.00 -2.53
N PRO A 20 -6.63 -20.17 -2.21
CA PRO A 20 -8.07 -20.35 -2.04
C PRO A 20 -8.68 -19.57 -0.87
N THR A 21 -7.86 -19.19 0.11
CA THR A 21 -8.28 -18.37 1.27
C THR A 21 -8.24 -16.87 1.02
N SER A 22 -7.73 -16.43 -0.13
CA SER A 22 -7.60 -15.00 -0.44
C SER A 22 -8.89 -14.46 -1.05
N ASP A 23 -9.28 -13.25 -0.62
CA ASP A 23 -10.41 -12.54 -1.17
C ASP A 23 -10.08 -12.03 -2.59
N PRO A 24 -10.88 -12.38 -3.62
CA PRO A 24 -10.70 -11.88 -4.97
C PRO A 24 -10.71 -10.34 -5.08
N ALA A 25 -11.48 -9.66 -4.24
CA ALA A 25 -11.52 -8.19 -4.23
C ALA A 25 -10.20 -7.58 -3.74
N ILE A 26 -9.53 -8.22 -2.77
CA ILE A 26 -8.20 -7.82 -2.32
C ILE A 26 -7.15 -8.10 -3.41
N MET A 27 -7.24 -9.26 -4.08
CA MET A 27 -6.36 -9.58 -5.21
C MET A 27 -6.48 -8.54 -6.34
N GLU A 28 -7.70 -8.14 -6.68
CA GLU A 28 -7.98 -7.09 -7.64
C GLU A 28 -7.33 -5.78 -7.22
N LYS A 29 -7.51 -5.35 -5.97
CA LYS A 29 -6.90 -4.12 -5.45
C LYS A 29 -5.37 -4.15 -5.50
N VAL A 30 -4.72 -5.28 -5.23
CA VAL A 30 -3.26 -5.44 -5.39
C VAL A 30 -2.82 -5.15 -6.82
N ILE A 31 -3.55 -5.68 -7.81
CA ILE A 31 -3.24 -5.44 -9.23
C ILE A 31 -3.34 -3.94 -9.55
N TYR A 32 -4.41 -3.27 -9.10
CA TYR A 32 -4.56 -1.83 -9.30
C TYR A 32 -3.55 -1.00 -8.51
N ALA A 33 -3.16 -1.41 -7.30
CA ALA A 33 -2.11 -0.75 -6.53
C ALA A 33 -0.76 -0.80 -7.26
N LEU A 34 -0.36 -1.96 -7.78
CA LEU A 34 0.87 -2.10 -8.57
C LEU A 34 0.79 -1.33 -9.90
N SER A 35 -0.40 -1.27 -10.51
CA SER A 35 -0.63 -0.47 -11.72
C SER A 35 -0.48 1.02 -11.46
N MET A 36 -0.95 1.50 -10.30
CA MET A 36 -0.74 2.89 -9.90
C MET A 36 0.75 3.21 -9.79
N VAL A 37 1.53 2.35 -9.13
CA VAL A 37 2.98 2.53 -9.00
C VAL A 37 3.65 2.55 -10.37
N GLU A 38 3.29 1.61 -11.27
CA GLU A 38 3.82 1.57 -12.63
C GLU A 38 3.53 2.87 -13.40
N GLN A 39 2.30 3.34 -13.35
CA GLN A 39 1.91 4.55 -14.05
C GLN A 39 2.57 5.80 -13.47
N LEU A 40 2.71 5.90 -12.14
CA LEU A 40 3.48 6.99 -11.52
C LEU A 40 4.94 7.01 -12.00
N VAL A 41 5.60 5.85 -12.12
CA VAL A 41 6.94 5.76 -12.72
C VAL A 41 6.95 6.30 -14.14
N GLN A 42 5.92 6.03 -14.94
CA GLN A 42 5.82 6.51 -16.33
C GLN A 42 5.63 8.03 -16.45
N THR A 43 5.13 8.70 -15.42
CA THR A 43 5.02 10.17 -15.38
C THR A 43 6.34 10.86 -15.06
N GLU A 44 7.43 10.13 -14.89
CA GLU A 44 8.74 10.63 -14.48
C GLU A 44 8.71 11.34 -13.10
N LEU A 45 7.70 11.08 -12.28
CA LEU A 45 7.67 11.51 -10.89
C LEU A 45 8.81 10.81 -10.13
N ARG A 46 9.63 11.58 -9.44
CA ARG A 46 10.71 11.02 -8.59
C ARG A 46 10.16 10.72 -7.21
N PHE A 47 10.11 9.45 -6.86
CA PHE A 47 9.63 9.00 -5.56
C PHE A 47 10.30 7.69 -5.14
N THR A 48 10.23 7.39 -3.86
CA THR A 48 10.56 6.07 -3.30
C THR A 48 9.27 5.38 -2.89
N PHE A 49 9.02 4.20 -3.42
CA PHE A 49 7.87 3.36 -3.08
C PHE A 49 8.18 2.59 -1.81
N LYS A 50 7.38 2.76 -0.77
CA LYS A 50 7.60 2.18 0.55
C LYS A 50 6.38 1.42 1.06
N GLY A 51 6.38 1.11 2.34
CA GLY A 51 5.23 0.50 3.01
C GLY A 51 5.07 -0.99 2.74
N GLY A 52 3.90 -1.51 3.09
CA GLY A 52 3.61 -2.95 3.00
C GLY A 52 3.52 -3.48 1.57
N THR A 53 2.98 -2.68 0.66
CA THR A 53 2.76 -3.08 -0.73
C THR A 53 4.07 -3.17 -1.51
N SER A 54 5.08 -2.38 -1.16
CA SER A 54 6.42 -2.49 -1.76
C SER A 54 7.08 -3.84 -1.49
N LEU A 55 6.77 -4.49 -0.37
CA LEU A 55 7.27 -5.83 -0.04
C LEU A 55 6.82 -6.90 -1.02
N LEU A 56 5.71 -6.70 -1.73
CA LEU A 56 5.24 -7.62 -2.78
C LEU A 56 6.22 -7.72 -3.96
N LEU A 57 7.11 -6.73 -4.13
CA LEU A 57 8.10 -6.70 -5.21
C LEU A 57 9.49 -7.21 -4.79
N ILE A 58 9.78 -7.29 -3.50
CA ILE A 58 11.12 -7.63 -3.00
C ILE A 58 11.16 -8.88 -2.12
N LEU A 59 10.02 -9.35 -1.60
CA LEU A 59 9.96 -10.60 -0.87
C LEU A 59 9.70 -11.77 -1.82
N PRO A 60 10.44 -12.89 -1.70
CA PRO A 60 10.22 -14.07 -2.54
C PRO A 60 8.83 -14.71 -2.31
N GLU A 61 8.32 -14.65 -1.07
CA GLU A 61 7.03 -15.22 -0.68
C GLU A 61 6.29 -14.29 0.28
N PRO A 62 5.54 -13.31 -0.23
CA PRO A 62 4.71 -12.45 0.61
C PRO A 62 3.62 -13.27 1.31
N LYS A 63 3.53 -13.18 2.64
CA LYS A 63 2.57 -13.96 3.44
C LYS A 63 1.18 -13.32 3.55
N ARG A 64 1.05 -12.07 3.14
CA ARG A 64 -0.21 -11.33 3.13
C ARG A 64 -0.23 -10.27 2.04
N PHE A 65 -1.42 -9.88 1.65
CA PHE A 65 -1.61 -8.72 0.79
C PHE A 65 -1.49 -7.40 1.57
N SER A 66 -1.03 -6.39 0.88
CA SER A 66 -1.16 -4.98 1.22
C SER A 66 -1.64 -4.28 -0.04
N ILE A 67 -2.52 -3.31 0.11
CA ILE A 67 -3.26 -2.70 -1.00
C ILE A 67 -3.10 -1.17 -1.08
N ASP A 68 -2.51 -0.56 -0.05
CA ASP A 68 -2.24 0.87 -0.03
C ASP A 68 -0.89 1.15 -0.69
N VAL A 69 -0.80 2.23 -1.42
CA VAL A 69 0.43 2.70 -2.05
C VAL A 69 1.02 3.82 -1.20
N ASP A 70 2.17 3.56 -0.59
CA ASP A 70 2.90 4.56 0.20
C ASP A 70 4.10 5.06 -0.59
N ILE A 71 4.24 6.36 -0.76
CA ILE A 71 5.42 6.97 -1.39
C ILE A 71 5.99 8.10 -0.54
N VAL A 72 7.30 8.29 -0.67
CA VAL A 72 7.99 9.47 -0.17
C VAL A 72 8.65 10.20 -1.34
N THR A 73 8.51 11.52 -1.40
CA THR A 73 9.00 12.34 -2.50
C THR A 73 9.35 13.74 -2.04
N ALA A 74 10.44 14.30 -2.58
CA ALA A 74 10.79 15.71 -2.43
C ALA A 74 10.10 16.61 -3.46
N GLU A 75 9.33 16.03 -4.40
CA GLU A 75 8.57 16.80 -5.39
C GLU A 75 7.43 17.57 -4.72
N SER A 76 7.00 18.66 -5.35
CA SER A 76 5.88 19.45 -4.83
C SER A 76 4.54 18.72 -4.97
N ARG A 77 3.53 19.18 -4.19
CA ARG A 77 2.17 18.67 -4.28
C ARG A 77 1.61 18.84 -5.71
N GLU A 78 1.85 19.99 -6.33
CA GLU A 78 1.39 20.30 -7.69
C GLU A 78 1.97 19.31 -8.70
N ARG A 79 3.24 18.91 -8.51
CA ARG A 79 3.90 17.91 -9.36
C ARG A 79 3.29 16.53 -9.19
N VAL A 80 2.99 16.11 -7.94
CA VAL A 80 2.30 14.86 -7.66
C VAL A 80 0.89 14.87 -8.27
N GLU A 81 0.12 15.92 -8.07
CA GLU A 81 -1.23 16.04 -8.64
C GLU A 81 -1.23 16.08 -10.17
N ALA A 82 -0.20 16.68 -10.79
CA ALA A 82 -0.02 16.61 -12.24
C ALA A 82 0.24 15.18 -12.71
N ALA A 83 1.05 14.41 -11.97
CA ALA A 83 1.26 12.99 -12.24
C ALA A 83 -0.04 12.18 -12.09
N LEU A 84 -0.85 12.47 -11.05
CA LEU A 84 -2.13 11.78 -10.84
C LEU A 84 -3.15 12.10 -11.95
N ARG A 85 -3.16 13.32 -12.47
CA ARG A 85 -3.97 13.65 -13.67
C ARG A 85 -3.57 12.80 -14.87
N ALA A 86 -2.27 12.69 -15.15
CA ALA A 86 -1.77 11.87 -16.26
C ALA A 86 -2.10 10.38 -16.04
N VAL A 87 -2.02 9.88 -14.80
CA VAL A 87 -2.45 8.51 -14.46
C VAL A 87 -3.93 8.28 -14.76
N CYS A 88 -4.81 9.24 -14.46
CA CYS A 88 -6.24 9.14 -14.78
C CYS A 88 -6.51 9.24 -16.30
N GLU A 89 -5.75 10.05 -17.02
CA GLU A 89 -5.86 10.16 -18.50
C GLU A 89 -5.54 8.84 -19.22
N ASN A 90 -4.72 7.96 -18.62
CA ASN A 90 -4.47 6.62 -19.15
C ASN A 90 -5.66 5.65 -19.04
N GLY A 91 -6.71 6.02 -18.31
CA GLY A 91 -8.02 5.34 -18.31
C GLY A 91 -8.13 4.11 -17.41
N ILE A 92 -7.08 3.69 -16.70
CA ILE A 92 -7.17 2.61 -15.71
C ILE A 92 -7.85 3.12 -14.43
N PHE A 93 -7.54 4.35 -14.03
CA PHE A 93 -8.21 5.08 -12.97
C PHE A 93 -9.09 6.17 -13.57
N THR A 94 -10.29 6.35 -13.05
CA THR A 94 -11.27 7.31 -13.58
C THR A 94 -11.12 8.71 -13.03
N ARG A 95 -10.69 8.82 -11.77
CA ARG A 95 -10.44 10.07 -11.07
C ARG A 95 -9.57 9.86 -9.84
N PHE A 96 -9.05 10.96 -9.32
CA PHE A 96 -8.45 11.00 -7.99
C PHE A 96 -9.08 12.11 -7.15
N GLU A 97 -9.07 11.93 -5.85
CA GLU A 97 -9.60 12.88 -4.88
C GLU A 97 -8.61 12.98 -3.71
N LEU A 98 -8.44 14.20 -3.17
CA LEU A 98 -7.68 14.41 -1.95
C LEU A 98 -8.60 14.14 -0.74
N ASP A 99 -8.20 13.22 0.13
CA ASP A 99 -8.81 13.08 1.45
C ASP A 99 -8.27 14.18 2.37
N GLU A 100 -8.96 15.30 2.42
CA GLU A 100 -8.54 16.46 3.21
C GLU A 100 -8.48 16.14 4.70
N PHE A 101 -9.38 15.34 5.21
CA PHE A 101 -9.45 14.98 6.63
C PHE A 101 -8.22 14.20 7.07
N ARG A 102 -7.81 13.20 6.30
CA ARG A 102 -6.60 12.41 6.58
C ARG A 102 -5.32 13.17 6.26
N SER A 103 -5.36 14.07 5.27
CA SER A 103 -4.19 14.83 4.81
C SER A 103 -3.79 15.93 5.78
N TYR A 104 -4.75 16.50 6.53
CA TYR A 104 -4.47 17.62 7.43
C TYR A 104 -3.94 17.12 8.78
N ARG A 105 -2.62 17.27 8.98
CA ARG A 105 -1.97 17.12 10.28
C ARG A 105 -0.91 18.21 10.43
N PRO A 106 -1.04 19.13 11.39
CA PRO A 106 -0.07 20.21 11.59
C PRO A 106 1.35 19.68 11.72
N GLY A 107 2.28 20.24 10.96
CA GLY A 107 3.70 19.90 11.00
C GLY A 107 4.09 18.58 10.30
N VAL A 108 3.14 17.89 9.66
CA VAL A 108 3.44 16.70 8.86
C VAL A 108 3.12 16.98 7.38
N PRO A 109 4.12 17.02 6.51
CA PRO A 109 3.93 17.31 5.08
C PRO A 109 3.45 16.06 4.34
N LYS A 110 2.17 15.72 4.50
CA LYS A 110 1.57 14.53 3.89
C LYS A 110 0.30 14.85 3.11
N ALA A 111 -0.04 13.97 2.19
CA ALA A 111 -1.35 13.94 1.56
C ALA A 111 -1.83 12.48 1.39
N HIS A 112 -3.14 12.30 1.43
CA HIS A 112 -3.82 11.04 1.16
C HIS A 112 -4.72 11.23 -0.04
N TYR A 113 -4.52 10.46 -1.10
CA TYR A 113 -5.33 10.49 -2.30
C TYR A 113 -6.07 9.17 -2.47
N LEU A 114 -7.29 9.28 -2.96
CA LEU A 114 -8.17 8.16 -3.32
C LEU A 114 -8.18 8.09 -4.85
N LEU A 115 -7.67 7.02 -5.44
CA LEU A 115 -7.76 6.79 -6.88
C LEU A 115 -8.86 5.79 -7.16
N THR A 116 -9.87 6.24 -7.90
CA THR A 116 -11.06 5.44 -8.24
C THR A 116 -10.82 4.63 -9.50
N PHE A 117 -11.19 3.35 -9.46
CA PHE A 117 -11.22 2.46 -10.61
C PHE A 117 -12.54 1.69 -10.69
N PHE A 118 -12.88 1.16 -11.86
CA PHE A 118 -14.01 0.27 -12.04
C PHE A 118 -13.57 -1.19 -11.86
N SER A 119 -14.15 -1.85 -10.85
CA SER A 119 -13.90 -3.27 -10.61
C SER A 119 -14.43 -4.12 -11.76
N GLN A 120 -13.60 -5.00 -12.27
CA GLN A 120 -14.00 -5.98 -13.28
C GLN A 120 -14.73 -7.19 -12.67
N LEU A 121 -14.72 -7.33 -11.33
CA LEU A 121 -15.39 -8.43 -10.64
C LEU A 121 -16.89 -8.18 -10.42
N ASP A 122 -17.28 -6.94 -10.10
CA ASP A 122 -18.63 -6.59 -9.68
C ASP A 122 -19.19 -5.33 -10.36
N ASN A 123 -18.45 -4.73 -11.28
CA ASN A 123 -18.80 -3.49 -12.00
C ASN A 123 -19.15 -2.31 -11.09
N LYS A 124 -18.46 -2.21 -9.94
CA LYS A 124 -18.62 -1.11 -9.00
C LYS A 124 -17.34 -0.26 -8.95
N GLU A 125 -17.51 0.99 -8.59
CA GLU A 125 -16.39 1.85 -8.26
C GLU A 125 -15.72 1.37 -6.97
N LYS A 126 -14.40 1.29 -7.02
CA LYS A 126 -13.54 0.98 -5.88
C LYS A 126 -12.37 1.95 -5.87
N VAL A 127 -11.69 2.02 -4.74
CA VAL A 127 -10.57 2.93 -4.56
C VAL A 127 -9.30 2.18 -4.15
N VAL A 128 -8.17 2.71 -4.61
CA VAL A 128 -6.84 2.43 -4.06
C VAL A 128 -6.36 3.71 -3.39
N LEU A 129 -5.76 3.56 -2.21
CA LEU A 129 -5.21 4.67 -1.44
C LEU A 129 -3.78 4.95 -1.88
N LEU A 130 -3.43 6.22 -2.02
CA LEU A 130 -2.07 6.70 -2.20
C LEU A 130 -1.71 7.63 -1.04
N ASP A 131 -0.81 7.19 -0.21
CA ASP A 131 -0.26 7.96 0.89
C ASP A 131 1.08 8.58 0.46
N VAL A 132 1.13 9.91 0.44
CA VAL A 132 2.30 10.67 0.02
C VAL A 132 2.90 11.40 1.22
N LEU A 133 4.18 11.19 1.46
CA LEU A 133 4.97 11.97 2.39
C LEU A 133 5.91 12.88 1.59
N TYR A 134 5.77 14.19 1.76
CA TYR A 134 6.54 15.21 1.04
C TYR A 134 7.81 15.57 1.79
N GLU A 135 8.83 14.71 1.66
CA GLU A 135 10.14 14.93 2.26
C GLU A 135 11.22 14.18 1.48
N GLU A 136 12.48 14.54 1.71
CA GLU A 136 13.60 13.69 1.28
C GLU A 136 13.59 12.39 2.07
N HIS A 137 13.80 11.27 1.39
CA HIS A 137 13.87 9.99 2.09
C HIS A 137 15.15 9.88 2.92
N GLY A 138 15.01 9.44 4.17
CA GLY A 138 16.13 9.17 5.07
C GLY A 138 16.68 7.74 5.01
N TYR A 139 16.31 6.95 4.00
CA TYR A 139 16.73 5.56 3.91
C TYR A 139 18.20 5.43 3.50
N PRO A 140 19.01 4.63 4.25
CA PRO A 140 20.44 4.46 3.97
C PRO A 140 20.70 3.68 2.67
N ALA A 141 19.76 2.84 2.24
CA ALA A 141 19.87 2.05 1.02
C ALA A 141 18.53 1.87 0.33
N LEU A 142 18.53 2.03 -1.00
CA LEU A 142 17.42 1.73 -1.88
C LEU A 142 17.75 0.56 -2.80
N VAL A 143 16.75 -0.27 -3.05
CA VAL A 143 16.80 -1.36 -4.03
C VAL A 143 15.97 -0.93 -5.25
N LYS A 144 16.49 -1.11 -6.45
CA LYS A 144 15.73 -0.95 -7.69
C LYS A 144 14.98 -2.25 -7.96
N ALA A 145 13.67 -2.24 -7.75
CA ALA A 145 12.82 -3.41 -7.93
C ALA A 145 12.02 -3.30 -9.24
N PRO A 146 12.06 -4.32 -10.10
CA PRO A 146 11.13 -4.40 -11.22
C PRO A 146 9.69 -4.59 -10.70
N ILE A 147 8.72 -3.95 -11.35
CA ILE A 147 7.30 -4.16 -11.03
C ILE A 147 6.85 -5.46 -11.68
N VAL A 148 7.23 -6.55 -11.08
CA VAL A 148 6.91 -7.92 -11.50
C VAL A 148 6.58 -8.74 -10.26
N ASN A 149 5.47 -9.43 -10.30
CA ASN A 149 5.16 -10.47 -9.32
C ASN A 149 4.15 -11.46 -9.91
N GLU A 150 3.79 -12.47 -9.15
CA GLU A 150 2.89 -13.53 -9.60
C GLU A 150 1.43 -13.07 -9.85
N TRP A 151 1.02 -11.90 -9.33
CA TRP A 151 -0.35 -11.38 -9.44
C TRP A 151 -0.61 -10.65 -10.75
N ILE A 152 0.45 -10.23 -11.44
CA ILE A 152 0.38 -9.44 -12.68
C ILE A 152 1.12 -10.13 -13.82
N GLN A 153 0.62 -9.95 -15.02
CA GLN A 153 1.38 -10.22 -16.25
C GLN A 153 1.94 -8.92 -16.81
N THR A 154 3.21 -8.95 -17.22
CA THR A 154 3.89 -7.80 -17.80
C THR A 154 4.43 -8.12 -19.18
N ASP A 155 4.53 -7.10 -20.05
CA ASP A 155 5.33 -7.20 -21.28
C ASP A 155 6.83 -7.03 -20.99
N ALA A 156 7.65 -7.01 -22.04
CA ALA A 156 9.09 -6.84 -21.90
C ALA A 156 9.53 -5.46 -21.33
N ARG A 157 8.64 -4.48 -21.31
CA ARG A 157 8.90 -3.11 -20.81
C ARG A 157 8.52 -2.99 -19.35
N VAL A 158 9.24 -3.68 -18.50
CA VAL A 158 9.00 -3.67 -17.05
C VAL A 158 9.49 -2.36 -16.45
N ALA A 159 8.58 -1.65 -15.77
CA ALA A 159 8.96 -0.48 -15.00
C ALA A 159 9.77 -0.90 -13.75
N VAL A 160 10.67 -0.02 -13.32
CA VAL A 160 11.54 -0.24 -12.15
C VAL A 160 11.31 0.91 -11.17
N VAL A 161 11.12 0.59 -9.92
CA VAL A 161 10.87 1.57 -8.86
C VAL A 161 11.89 1.43 -7.72
N PRO A 162 12.37 2.55 -7.15
CA PRO A 162 13.22 2.50 -5.97
C PRO A 162 12.38 2.17 -4.72
N ILE A 163 12.85 1.19 -3.93
CA ILE A 163 12.21 0.70 -2.71
C ILE A 163 13.27 0.71 -1.60
N PRO A 164 12.98 1.09 -0.35
CA PRO A 164 13.89 0.93 0.76
C PRO A 164 14.26 -0.53 0.97
N SER A 165 15.45 -0.79 1.52
CA SER A 165 15.82 -2.16 1.90
C SER A 165 14.80 -2.76 2.88
N ILE A 166 14.73 -4.09 2.96
CA ILE A 166 13.84 -4.81 3.88
C ILE A 166 14.07 -4.35 5.34
N ASP A 167 15.33 -4.15 5.74
CA ASP A 167 15.67 -3.68 7.07
C ASP A 167 15.15 -2.26 7.32
N SER A 168 15.21 -1.38 6.32
CA SER A 168 14.67 -0.02 6.41
C SER A 168 13.14 -0.03 6.55
N ILE A 169 12.44 -0.87 5.79
CA ILE A 169 10.99 -1.02 5.91
C ILE A 169 10.61 -1.61 7.26
N ALA A 170 11.39 -2.58 7.77
CA ALA A 170 11.20 -3.13 9.10
C ALA A 170 11.41 -2.06 10.18
N GLY A 171 12.43 -1.22 10.04
CA GLY A 171 12.67 -0.07 10.92
C GLY A 171 11.49 0.89 10.95
N ASP A 172 10.97 1.29 9.79
CA ASP A 172 9.76 2.14 9.68
C ASP A 172 8.57 1.52 10.42
N LYS A 173 8.34 0.22 10.25
CA LYS A 173 7.27 -0.47 10.96
C LYS A 173 7.47 -0.49 12.47
N LEU A 174 8.70 -0.63 12.93
CA LEU A 174 9.05 -0.63 14.35
C LEU A 174 8.87 0.75 15.00
N THR A 175 8.97 1.85 14.25
CA THR A 175 8.73 3.20 14.81
C THR A 175 7.30 3.36 15.33
N ALA A 176 6.33 2.61 14.81
CA ALA A 176 4.96 2.60 15.32
C ALA A 176 4.88 2.16 16.79
N TYR A 177 5.89 1.44 17.30
CA TYR A 177 5.98 0.98 18.69
C TYR A 177 6.67 1.97 19.63
N ALA A 178 6.98 3.17 19.17
CA ALA A 178 7.55 4.23 20.01
C ALA A 178 6.46 5.23 20.46
N PRO A 179 5.49 4.83 21.33
CA PRO A 179 4.26 5.58 21.60
C PRO A 179 4.49 6.92 22.29
N HIS A 180 5.65 7.07 22.94
CA HIS A 180 6.01 8.31 23.66
C HIS A 180 6.72 9.34 22.78
N THR A 181 7.04 8.97 21.53
CA THR A 181 7.73 9.85 20.57
C THR A 181 6.94 9.98 19.27
N ILE A 182 7.25 9.14 18.30
CA ILE A 182 6.70 9.18 16.93
C ILE A 182 5.69 8.08 16.65
N GLY A 183 5.57 7.10 17.55
CA GLY A 183 4.72 5.94 17.35
C GLY A 183 3.25 6.18 17.68
N ILE A 184 2.47 5.13 17.55
CA ILE A 184 1.03 5.14 17.84
C ILE A 184 0.84 5.11 19.36
N ARG A 185 0.09 6.07 19.88
CA ARG A 185 -0.23 6.10 21.31
C ARG A 185 -1.08 4.89 21.70
N PHE A 186 -0.74 4.22 22.78
CA PHE A 186 -1.50 3.10 23.31
C PHE A 186 -2.94 3.51 23.74
N ARG A 187 -3.09 4.73 24.21
CA ARG A 187 -4.34 5.27 24.70
C ARG A 187 -4.66 6.58 24.00
N VAL A 188 -5.83 6.65 23.37
CA VAL A 188 -6.30 7.87 22.70
C VAL A 188 -7.63 8.27 23.36
N GLU A 189 -7.66 9.45 23.95
CA GLU A 189 -8.87 10.10 24.42
C GLU A 189 -9.52 10.87 23.28
N HIS A 190 -10.75 10.53 22.95
CA HIS A 190 -11.54 11.24 21.95
C HIS A 190 -12.26 12.45 22.59
N PRO A 191 -12.59 13.49 21.80
CA PRO A 191 -13.28 14.69 22.30
C PRO A 191 -14.63 14.41 23.00
N ASN A 192 -15.25 13.25 22.73
CA ASN A 192 -16.49 12.80 23.37
C ASN A 192 -16.27 12.05 24.69
N GLY A 193 -15.05 12.02 25.23
CA GLY A 193 -14.69 11.33 26.47
C GLY A 193 -14.49 9.81 26.32
N HIS A 194 -14.66 9.25 25.12
CA HIS A 194 -14.38 7.84 24.88
C HIS A 194 -12.87 7.61 24.81
N VAL A 195 -12.39 6.56 25.46
CA VAL A 195 -10.98 6.15 25.45
C VAL A 195 -10.85 4.89 24.62
N THR A 196 -10.06 4.95 23.56
CA THR A 196 -9.68 3.76 22.78
C THR A 196 -8.31 3.29 23.22
N GLU A 197 -8.19 2.03 23.63
CA GLU A 197 -6.91 1.37 23.83
C GLU A 197 -6.58 0.56 22.57
N LYS A 198 -5.50 0.94 21.89
CA LYS A 198 -5.03 0.21 20.73
C LYS A 198 -4.16 -0.95 21.16
N GLN A 199 -4.61 -2.16 20.89
CA GLN A 199 -3.74 -3.33 20.90
C GLN A 199 -2.92 -3.32 19.62
N MET A 200 -1.61 -3.21 19.74
CA MET A 200 -0.73 -3.26 18.58
C MET A 200 -0.40 -4.72 18.25
N TYR A 201 -0.91 -5.21 17.15
CA TYR A 201 -0.46 -6.47 16.57
C TYR A 201 0.65 -6.21 15.57
N VAL A 202 1.88 -6.65 15.89
CA VAL A 202 2.93 -6.75 14.86
C VAL A 202 2.65 -7.99 14.04
N VAL A 203 2.09 -7.79 12.88
CA VAL A 203 2.12 -8.83 11.86
C VAL A 203 3.42 -8.65 11.09
N THR A 204 4.50 -9.20 11.60
CA THR A 204 5.76 -9.27 10.88
C THR A 204 5.70 -10.45 9.91
N ASN A 205 5.91 -10.21 8.64
CA ASN A 205 6.21 -11.26 7.66
C ASN A 205 7.67 -11.73 7.74
N LEU A 206 8.41 -11.24 8.72
CA LEU A 206 9.79 -11.68 8.94
C LEU A 206 9.75 -13.06 9.58
N PRO A 207 10.46 -14.06 9.03
CA PRO A 207 10.65 -15.33 9.72
C PRO A 207 11.49 -15.06 10.96
N VAL A 208 10.86 -15.11 12.15
CA VAL A 208 11.59 -15.12 13.41
C VAL A 208 11.98 -16.59 13.66
N PRO A 209 13.28 -16.93 13.59
CA PRO A 209 13.70 -18.30 13.91
C PRO A 209 13.33 -18.61 15.36
N GLY A 210 12.49 -19.63 15.58
CA GLY A 210 12.28 -20.22 16.89
C GLY A 210 11.02 -19.88 17.66
N ILE A 211 10.07 -19.10 17.15
CA ILE A 211 8.78 -18.88 17.81
C ILE A 211 7.68 -19.72 17.13
N HIS A 212 7.40 -20.87 17.69
CA HIS A 212 6.18 -21.61 17.37
C HIS A 212 4.96 -20.85 17.94
N SER A 213 4.15 -20.24 17.07
CA SER A 213 2.87 -19.65 17.47
C SER A 213 1.90 -20.75 17.88
N LYS A 214 1.63 -20.90 19.17
CA LYS A 214 0.41 -21.57 19.61
C LYS A 214 -0.77 -20.68 19.23
N ARG A 215 -1.60 -21.14 18.30
CA ARG A 215 -2.93 -20.58 18.06
C ARG A 215 -3.77 -20.78 19.33
N SER A 216 -3.96 -19.72 20.10
CA SER A 216 -5.07 -19.66 21.03
C SER A 216 -6.26 -19.07 20.27
N GLY A 217 -7.33 -19.85 20.16
CA GLY A 217 -8.57 -19.37 19.60
C GLY A 217 -9.13 -18.23 20.44
N LEU A 218 -9.46 -17.13 19.77
CA LEU A 218 -10.33 -16.11 20.30
C LEU A 218 -11.32 -15.73 19.21
N THR A 219 -12.56 -15.79 19.62
CA THR A 219 -13.82 -15.54 18.96
C THR A 219 -13.86 -14.19 18.24
N SER A 220 -14.57 -14.22 17.11
CA SER A 220 -15.02 -13.09 16.30
C SER A 220 -15.64 -11.97 17.12
N GLU A 221 -15.16 -10.74 16.94
CA GLU A 221 -15.88 -9.50 17.13
C GLU A 221 -15.46 -8.43 16.10
N PRO A 222 -16.26 -7.36 15.88
CA PRO A 222 -16.56 -6.87 14.56
C PRO A 222 -15.48 -5.99 13.95
N GLU A 223 -15.52 -5.96 12.63
CA GLU A 223 -14.75 -5.09 11.76
C GLU A 223 -14.94 -3.61 12.12
N ASP A 224 -13.94 -3.04 12.79
CA ASP A 224 -13.75 -1.59 12.80
C ASP A 224 -12.56 -1.27 11.90
N ASP A 225 -12.86 -0.56 10.83
CA ASP A 225 -11.96 -0.04 9.82
C ASP A 225 -10.78 0.74 10.44
N PHE A 226 -9.64 0.11 10.56
CA PHE A 226 -8.38 0.80 10.81
C PHE A 226 -7.41 0.56 9.66
N HIS A 227 -7.50 1.41 8.67
CA HIS A 227 -6.47 1.58 7.66
C HIS A 227 -5.30 2.37 8.25
N PHE A 228 -4.13 1.80 8.14
CA PHE A 228 -2.84 2.47 8.30
C PHE A 228 -2.26 2.78 6.94
#